data_a4315dcff8b4fb41458c9783af999dbb
#
_entry.id   a4315dcff8b4fb41458c9783af999dbb
#
_cell.length_a   1.000
_cell.length_b   1.000
_cell.length_c   1.000
_cell.angle_alpha   90.00
_cell.angle_beta   90.00
_cell.angle_gamma   90.00
#
_symmetry.space_group_name_H-M   'P 1'
#
loop_
_entity.id
_entity.type
_entity.pdbx_description
1 polymer ?
#
loop_
_entity_poly.entity_id
_entity_poly.type
_entity_poly.pdbx_seq_one_letter_code
_entity_poly.pdbx_strand_id
1 'polypeptide(L)'
;MFVPISKRRFEAYFYGRSPHVKDFSTEVSWYTCETEGVTLLAVVLLCHIDKDYNAIVLARDMAKRFRAVETVVSLSTADSAIQEATKVIPRIVEKAVAGMVPQSDEAESPFGIFASKVPVHKQNRYLKMLLNDPVYYPARVAMEELAHWFEDPDGIFIRGLQGNEFNSRLFELYLQAAFYELDFIIDHSHPQPDYLLSKGG
;
A
#
# COMPACT_ATOMS: atom_id res chain seq x y z
N MET A 1 -6.55 3.20 19.54
CA MET A 1 -5.78 4.47 19.67
C MET A 1 -4.61 4.41 18.71
N PHE A 2 -4.29 5.51 18.02
CA PHE A 2 -3.12 5.62 17.19
C PHE A 2 -1.83 5.62 18.01
N VAL A 3 -0.85 4.83 17.58
CA VAL A 3 0.49 4.70 18.16
C VAL A 3 1.51 5.23 17.14
N PRO A 4 2.45 6.10 17.53
CA PRO A 4 3.42 6.65 16.60
C PRO A 4 4.34 5.54 16.04
N ILE A 5 4.67 5.65 14.76
CA ILE A 5 5.62 4.78 14.05
C ILE A 5 6.65 5.62 13.29
N SER A 6 7.75 5.00 12.90
CA SER A 6 8.72 5.67 12.04
C SER A 6 8.18 5.87 10.63
N LYS A 7 8.65 6.90 9.95
CA LYS A 7 8.37 7.13 8.52
C LYS A 7 8.64 5.86 7.70
N ARG A 8 9.80 5.23 7.89
CA ARG A 8 10.19 4.01 7.19
C ARG A 8 9.18 2.86 7.38
N ARG A 9 8.62 2.71 8.60
CA ARG A 9 7.60 1.68 8.87
C ARG A 9 6.28 2.04 8.17
N PHE A 10 5.91 3.31 8.17
CA PHE A 10 4.72 3.78 7.47
C PHE A 10 4.84 3.58 5.95
N GLU A 11 5.98 3.95 5.38
CA GLU A 11 6.27 3.80 3.94
C GLU A 11 6.26 2.34 3.48
N ALA A 12 6.57 1.38 4.35
CA ALA A 12 6.48 -0.04 4.03
C ALA A 12 5.07 -0.53 3.65
N TYR A 13 4.03 0.24 3.95
CA TYR A 13 2.65 -0.03 3.52
C TYR A 13 2.26 0.71 2.24
N PHE A 14 3.14 1.55 1.68
CA PHE A 14 2.81 2.50 0.61
C PHE A 14 3.79 2.50 -0.54
N TYR A 15 3.71 1.50 -1.38
CA TYR A 15 4.50 1.45 -2.62
C TYR A 15 3.80 2.10 -3.83
N GLY A 16 2.64 2.69 -3.65
CA GLY A 16 1.85 3.32 -4.71
C GLY A 16 1.39 4.74 -4.40
N ARG A 17 2.14 5.48 -3.55
CA ARG A 17 1.78 6.86 -3.21
C ARG A 17 2.01 7.81 -4.37
N SER A 18 1.02 8.67 -4.62
CA SER A 18 1.22 9.79 -5.54
C SER A 18 2.32 10.72 -5.01
N PRO A 19 3.33 11.05 -5.83
CA PRO A 19 4.37 12.01 -5.45
C PRO A 19 3.82 13.44 -5.22
N HIS A 20 2.68 13.77 -5.82
CA HIS A 20 2.07 15.11 -5.75
C HIS A 20 1.60 15.54 -4.36
N VAL A 21 1.48 14.64 -3.39
CA VAL A 21 1.15 14.99 -2.00
C VAL A 21 2.21 15.94 -1.42
N LYS A 22 3.47 15.81 -1.84
CA LYS A 22 4.60 16.64 -1.38
C LYS A 22 4.54 18.08 -1.90
N ASP A 23 3.80 18.34 -2.98
CA ASP A 23 3.72 19.68 -3.58
C ASP A 23 2.93 20.65 -2.68
N PHE A 24 1.97 20.13 -1.93
CA PHE A 24 1.02 20.93 -1.14
C PHE A 24 1.20 20.81 0.37
N SER A 25 1.97 19.82 0.83
CA SER A 25 2.09 19.53 2.25
C SER A 25 3.42 18.84 2.61
N THR A 26 3.80 18.98 3.88
CA THR A 26 4.90 18.24 4.48
C THR A 26 4.35 17.24 5.50
N GLU A 27 4.79 16.00 5.41
CA GLU A 27 4.47 14.97 6.41
C GLU A 27 5.25 15.21 7.70
N VAL A 28 4.53 15.28 8.81
CA VAL A 28 5.09 15.64 10.12
C VAL A 28 5.24 14.41 11.01
N SER A 29 4.24 13.53 11.02
CA SER A 29 4.23 12.34 11.88
C SER A 29 3.35 11.23 11.33
N TRP A 30 3.65 9.99 11.71
CA TRP A 30 3.06 8.75 11.19
C TRP A 30 2.60 7.86 12.33
N TYR A 31 1.47 7.20 12.14
CA TYR A 31 0.81 6.41 13.19
C TYR A 31 0.19 5.13 12.63
N THR A 32 0.04 4.15 13.50
CA THR A 32 -0.72 2.92 13.25
C THR A 32 -1.71 2.65 14.38
N CYS A 33 -2.79 1.97 14.06
CA CYS A 33 -3.74 1.45 15.04
C CYS A 33 -4.19 0.05 14.60
N GLU A 34 -3.95 -0.94 15.46
CA GLU A 34 -4.44 -2.30 15.28
C GLU A 34 -5.63 -2.52 16.21
N THR A 35 -6.78 -2.82 15.66
CA THR A 35 -8.00 -3.07 16.44
C THR A 35 -8.99 -3.93 15.65
N GLU A 36 -9.62 -4.91 16.31
CA GLU A 36 -10.63 -5.81 15.72
C GLU A 36 -10.16 -6.50 14.41
N GLY A 37 -8.86 -6.79 14.31
CA GLY A 37 -8.29 -7.38 13.09
C GLY A 37 -8.12 -6.39 11.93
N VAL A 38 -8.39 -5.10 12.15
CA VAL A 38 -8.20 -4.02 11.18
C VAL A 38 -6.95 -3.24 11.50
N THR A 39 -6.09 -3.06 10.50
CA THR A 39 -4.96 -2.13 10.55
C THR A 39 -5.39 -0.79 9.96
N LEU A 40 -5.29 0.27 10.75
CA LEU A 40 -5.42 1.64 10.28
C LEU A 40 -4.06 2.33 10.32
N LEU A 41 -3.83 3.21 9.36
CA LEU A 41 -2.67 4.11 9.36
C LEU A 41 -3.16 5.55 9.42
N ALA A 42 -2.33 6.43 9.97
CA ALA A 42 -2.59 7.87 9.88
C ALA A 42 -1.29 8.63 9.63
N VAL A 43 -1.39 9.70 8.85
CA VAL A 43 -0.32 10.65 8.62
C VAL A 43 -0.80 12.06 8.94
N VAL A 44 -0.01 12.80 9.68
CA VAL A 44 -0.25 14.22 9.93
C VAL A 44 0.57 15.05 8.94
N LEU A 45 -0.10 15.96 8.28
CA LEU A 45 0.44 16.84 7.26
C LEU A 45 0.41 18.30 7.75
N LEU A 46 1.44 19.06 7.42
CA LEU A 46 1.44 20.52 7.50
C LEU A 46 1.12 21.08 6.11
N CYS A 47 0.02 21.78 5.96
CA CYS A 47 -0.37 22.43 4.72
C CYS A 47 0.59 23.60 4.39
N HIS A 48 1.07 23.68 3.14
CA HIS A 48 1.96 24.79 2.72
C HIS A 48 1.21 26.11 2.50
N ILE A 49 -0.09 26.04 2.26
CA ILE A 49 -0.93 27.21 1.95
C ILE A 49 -1.41 27.84 3.26
N ASP A 50 -2.20 27.09 4.01
CA ASP A 50 -2.90 27.61 5.21
C ASP A 50 -2.06 27.54 6.48
N LYS A 51 -0.92 26.83 6.44
CA LYS A 51 -0.02 26.61 7.58
C LYS A 51 -0.70 25.93 8.77
N ASP A 52 -1.77 25.23 8.51
CA ASP A 52 -2.50 24.38 9.46
C ASP A 52 -2.09 22.91 9.36
N TYR A 53 -2.56 22.11 10.31
CA TYR A 53 -2.30 20.67 10.35
C TYR A 53 -3.55 19.90 9.94
N ASN A 54 -3.32 18.87 9.14
CA ASN A 54 -4.34 17.96 8.66
C ASN A 54 -3.94 16.52 9.00
N ALA A 55 -4.89 15.65 9.29
CA ALA A 55 -4.63 14.24 9.47
C ALA A 55 -5.42 13.42 8.43
N ILE A 56 -4.75 12.52 7.72
CA ILE A 56 -5.38 11.57 6.81
C ILE A 56 -5.34 10.20 7.48
N VAL A 57 -6.51 9.59 7.62
CA VAL A 57 -6.65 8.21 8.10
C VAL A 57 -6.85 7.29 6.90
N LEU A 58 -6.14 6.17 6.93
CA LEU A 58 -6.11 5.20 5.85
C LEU A 58 -6.55 3.83 6.36
N ALA A 59 -7.36 3.16 5.55
CA ALA A 59 -7.77 1.79 5.77
C ALA A 59 -7.64 1.00 4.47
N ARG A 60 -7.63 -0.33 4.57
CA ARG A 60 -7.53 -1.20 3.40
C ARG A 60 -8.85 -1.25 2.64
N ASP A 61 -8.77 -1.08 1.33
CA ASP A 61 -9.86 -1.33 0.39
C ASP A 61 -10.04 -2.85 0.13
N MET A 62 -10.91 -3.21 -0.80
CA MET A 62 -11.15 -4.61 -1.17
C MET A 62 -9.93 -5.27 -1.84
N ALA A 63 -9.10 -4.51 -2.54
CA ALA A 63 -7.84 -4.97 -3.11
C ALA A 63 -6.68 -4.98 -2.09
N LYS A 64 -6.98 -4.76 -0.80
CA LYS A 64 -6.03 -4.71 0.32
C LYS A 64 -5.05 -3.53 0.29
N ARG A 65 -5.26 -2.55 -0.59
CA ARG A 65 -4.46 -1.31 -0.65
C ARG A 65 -4.90 -0.37 0.46
N PHE A 66 -3.96 0.37 1.06
CA PHE A 66 -4.31 1.46 1.96
C PHE A 66 -4.82 2.66 1.18
N ARG A 67 -6.01 3.11 1.49
CA ARG A 67 -6.68 4.26 0.86
C ARG A 67 -7.14 5.25 1.91
N ALA A 68 -7.14 6.54 1.56
CA ALA A 68 -7.67 7.59 2.42
C ALA A 68 -9.18 7.39 2.63
N VAL A 69 -9.59 7.22 3.89
CA VAL A 69 -10.99 6.97 4.27
C VAL A 69 -11.57 8.10 5.11
N GLU A 70 -10.71 8.93 5.67
CA GLU A 70 -11.11 10.10 6.46
C GLU A 70 -10.00 11.15 6.40
N THR A 71 -10.39 12.41 6.36
CA THR A 71 -9.49 13.56 6.44
C THR A 71 -10.00 14.53 7.50
N VAL A 72 -9.14 14.84 8.46
CA VAL A 72 -9.37 15.87 9.46
C VAL A 72 -8.54 17.08 9.07
N VAL A 73 -9.12 18.25 9.01
CA VAL A 73 -8.50 19.45 8.45
C VAL A 73 -8.50 20.64 9.40
N SER A 74 -7.65 21.62 9.14
CA SER A 74 -7.65 22.94 9.77
C SER A 74 -7.39 22.91 11.27
N LEU A 75 -6.46 22.08 11.72
CA LEU A 75 -6.06 22.00 13.14
C LEU A 75 -4.83 22.88 13.40
N SER A 76 -4.78 23.46 14.60
CA SER A 76 -3.70 24.38 14.99
C SER A 76 -2.38 23.68 15.33
N THR A 77 -2.42 22.38 15.66
CA THR A 77 -1.22 21.59 16.03
C THR A 77 -1.29 20.17 15.48
N ALA A 78 -0.14 19.54 15.31
CA ALA A 78 -0.05 18.15 14.93
C ALA A 78 -0.73 17.22 15.96
N ASP A 79 -0.61 17.54 17.26
CA ASP A 79 -1.24 16.76 18.33
C ASP A 79 -2.76 16.84 18.26
N SER A 80 -3.31 18.02 17.99
CA SER A 80 -4.77 18.15 17.82
C SER A 80 -5.26 17.39 16.60
N ALA A 81 -4.50 17.38 15.50
CA ALA A 81 -4.86 16.63 14.30
C ALA A 81 -4.96 15.13 14.57
N ILE A 82 -3.97 14.52 15.24
CA ILE A 82 -4.02 13.08 15.55
C ILE A 82 -5.07 12.75 16.64
N GLN A 83 -5.33 13.65 17.57
CA GLN A 83 -6.40 13.48 18.55
C GLN A 83 -7.78 13.46 17.88
N GLU A 84 -8.06 14.37 16.96
CA GLU A 84 -9.30 14.37 16.18
C GLU A 84 -9.40 13.11 15.29
N ALA A 85 -8.32 12.73 14.61
CA ALA A 85 -8.26 11.49 13.84
C ALA A 85 -8.52 10.24 14.71
N THR A 86 -8.14 10.26 15.99
CA THR A 86 -8.40 9.15 16.91
C THR A 86 -9.89 8.98 17.21
N LYS A 87 -10.67 10.04 17.21
CA LYS A 87 -12.12 9.98 17.50
C LYS A 87 -12.91 9.26 16.40
N VAL A 88 -12.40 9.23 15.17
CA VAL A 88 -13.09 8.59 14.04
C VAL A 88 -12.79 7.10 13.89
N ILE A 89 -11.82 6.56 14.66
CA ILE A 89 -11.42 5.14 14.60
C ILE A 89 -12.63 4.19 14.70
N PRO A 90 -13.54 4.29 15.69
CA PRO A 90 -14.64 3.33 15.81
C PRO A 90 -15.49 3.25 14.55
N ARG A 91 -15.84 4.40 13.96
CA ARG A 91 -16.62 4.47 12.73
C ARG A 91 -15.92 3.87 11.53
N ILE A 92 -14.59 4.08 11.42
CA ILE A 92 -13.81 3.51 10.31
C ILE A 92 -13.67 2.01 10.47
N VAL A 93 -13.42 1.52 11.69
CA VAL A 93 -13.33 0.09 11.99
C VAL A 93 -14.64 -0.62 11.66
N GLU A 94 -15.77 -0.09 12.08
CA GLU A 94 -17.09 -0.61 11.74
C GLU A 94 -17.27 -0.76 10.22
N LYS A 95 -16.92 0.28 9.44
CA LYS A 95 -16.98 0.25 7.97
C LYS A 95 -16.02 -0.78 7.39
N ALA A 96 -14.80 -0.87 7.91
CA ALA A 96 -13.79 -1.80 7.42
C ALA A 96 -14.18 -3.26 7.68
N VAL A 97 -14.69 -3.56 8.88
CA VAL A 97 -15.19 -4.90 9.22
C VAL A 97 -16.40 -5.28 8.37
N ALA A 98 -17.27 -4.32 8.07
CA ALA A 98 -18.43 -4.52 7.18
C ALA A 98 -18.06 -4.58 5.67
N GLY A 99 -16.79 -4.44 5.31
CA GLY A 99 -16.36 -4.40 3.91
C GLY A 99 -16.80 -3.15 3.15
N MET A 100 -17.13 -2.05 3.85
CA MET A 100 -17.64 -0.81 3.28
C MET A 100 -16.55 0.27 3.14
N VAL A 101 -15.35 -0.13 2.71
CA VAL A 101 -14.22 0.79 2.42
C VAL A 101 -13.84 0.83 0.92
N PRO A 102 -14.66 0.33 -0.02
CA PRO A 102 -14.30 0.37 -1.45
C PRO A 102 -14.25 1.82 -1.97
N GLN A 103 -13.35 2.05 -2.93
CA GLN A 103 -13.18 3.33 -3.62
C GLN A 103 -13.77 3.30 -5.04
N SER A 104 -14.37 2.18 -5.45
CA SER A 104 -15.01 1.90 -6.75
C SER A 104 -14.05 1.72 -7.93
N ASP A 105 -12.76 1.63 -7.68
CA ASP A 105 -11.70 1.37 -8.68
C ASP A 105 -10.96 0.06 -8.41
N GLU A 106 -11.50 -0.77 -7.50
CA GLU A 106 -10.92 -2.08 -7.19
C GLU A 106 -11.36 -3.14 -8.18
N ALA A 107 -10.47 -4.09 -8.46
CA ALA A 107 -10.86 -5.34 -9.11
C ALA A 107 -11.82 -6.15 -8.21
N GLU A 108 -12.71 -6.95 -8.82
CA GLU A 108 -13.70 -7.77 -8.09
C GLU A 108 -13.11 -8.77 -7.08
N SER A 109 -11.83 -9.11 -7.20
CA SER A 109 -11.15 -9.97 -6.23
C SER A 109 -9.80 -9.39 -5.82
N PRO A 110 -9.42 -9.54 -4.53
CA PRO A 110 -8.12 -9.11 -4.05
C PRO A 110 -6.99 -9.78 -4.82
N PHE A 111 -5.96 -9.01 -5.16
CA PHE A 111 -4.76 -9.53 -5.79
C PHE A 111 -3.94 -10.35 -4.79
N GLY A 112 -4.09 -11.66 -4.82
CA GLY A 112 -3.40 -12.60 -3.91
C GLY A 112 -2.18 -13.24 -4.57
N ILE A 113 -1.02 -12.60 -4.48
CA ILE A 113 0.24 -13.05 -5.12
C ILE A 113 0.64 -14.49 -4.73
N PHE A 114 0.27 -14.94 -3.53
CA PHE A 114 0.56 -16.29 -3.03
C PHE A 114 -0.64 -17.24 -3.07
N ALA A 115 -1.81 -16.77 -3.51
CA ALA A 115 -2.94 -17.64 -3.77
C ALA A 115 -2.56 -18.63 -4.90
N SER A 116 -2.65 -19.94 -4.62
CA SER A 116 -2.14 -20.96 -5.55
C SER A 116 -2.87 -20.92 -6.90
N LYS A 117 -2.15 -20.57 -7.94
CA LYS A 117 -2.58 -20.58 -9.36
C LYS A 117 -1.84 -21.65 -10.16
N VAL A 118 -0.76 -22.23 -9.61
CA VAL A 118 0.06 -23.28 -10.24
C VAL A 118 0.07 -24.50 -9.33
N PRO A 119 -0.16 -25.71 -9.86
CA PRO A 119 -0.10 -26.95 -9.09
C PRO A 119 1.23 -27.08 -8.33
N VAL A 120 1.18 -27.53 -7.07
CA VAL A 120 2.34 -27.57 -6.17
C VAL A 120 3.58 -28.25 -6.77
N HIS A 121 3.38 -29.32 -7.55
CA HIS A 121 4.51 -30.04 -8.19
C HIS A 121 5.18 -29.23 -9.29
N LYS A 122 4.50 -28.21 -9.87
CA LYS A 122 5.03 -27.31 -10.90
C LYS A 122 5.49 -25.96 -10.35
N GLN A 123 5.23 -25.69 -9.05
CA GLN A 123 5.68 -24.43 -8.45
C GLN A 123 7.20 -24.34 -8.39
N ASN A 124 7.69 -23.11 -8.59
CA ASN A 124 9.09 -22.77 -8.49
C ASN A 124 9.69 -23.16 -7.13
N ARG A 125 10.92 -23.66 -7.12
CA ARG A 125 11.60 -24.05 -5.88
C ARG A 125 11.81 -22.87 -4.92
N TYR A 126 12.11 -21.69 -5.44
CA TYR A 126 12.34 -20.48 -4.64
C TYR A 126 11.04 -19.97 -4.04
N LEU A 127 9.92 -20.07 -4.77
CA LEU A 127 8.60 -19.80 -4.20
C LEU A 127 8.29 -20.74 -3.03
N LYS A 128 8.53 -22.04 -3.19
CA LYS A 128 8.33 -23.02 -2.11
C LYS A 128 9.19 -22.71 -0.88
N MET A 129 10.44 -22.34 -1.10
CA MET A 129 11.33 -21.91 -0.02
C MET A 129 10.82 -20.65 0.67
N LEU A 130 10.43 -19.64 -0.10
CA LEU A 130 9.84 -18.40 0.40
C LEU A 130 8.58 -18.65 1.25
N LEU A 131 7.73 -19.59 0.85
CA LEU A 131 6.46 -19.88 1.55
C LEU A 131 6.65 -20.73 2.80
N ASN A 132 7.61 -21.65 2.82
CA ASN A 132 7.74 -22.66 3.86
C ASN A 132 8.79 -22.36 4.92
N ASP A 133 9.78 -21.53 4.62
CA ASP A 133 10.84 -21.19 5.56
C ASP A 133 10.53 -19.86 6.29
N PRO A 134 10.42 -19.89 7.63
CA PRO A 134 10.14 -18.70 8.43
C PRO A 134 11.15 -17.55 8.27
N VAL A 135 12.39 -17.85 7.90
CA VAL A 135 13.44 -16.85 7.63
C VAL A 135 13.01 -15.85 6.56
N TYR A 136 12.19 -16.28 5.59
CA TYR A 136 11.71 -15.42 4.50
C TYR A 136 10.39 -14.71 4.80
N TYR A 137 9.85 -14.82 6.03
CA TYR A 137 8.62 -14.14 6.39
C TYR A 137 8.63 -12.61 6.11
N PRO A 138 9.69 -11.85 6.43
CA PRO A 138 9.74 -10.42 6.10
C PRO A 138 9.67 -10.16 4.59
N ALA A 139 10.31 -11.02 3.77
CA ALA A 139 10.26 -10.89 2.32
C ALA A 139 8.85 -11.15 1.78
N ARG A 140 8.14 -12.15 2.34
CA ARG A 140 6.74 -12.41 1.97
C ARG A 140 5.85 -11.21 2.24
N VAL A 141 5.95 -10.64 3.45
CA VAL A 141 5.16 -9.46 3.82
C VAL A 141 5.44 -8.30 2.87
N ALA A 142 6.70 -8.02 2.56
CA ALA A 142 7.07 -6.96 1.62
C ALA A 142 6.51 -7.22 0.21
N MET A 143 6.57 -8.45 -0.28
CA MET A 143 6.02 -8.82 -1.59
C MET A 143 4.48 -8.70 -1.61
N GLU A 144 3.79 -9.06 -0.54
CA GLU A 144 2.34 -8.90 -0.43
C GLU A 144 1.95 -7.41 -0.46
N GLU A 145 2.62 -6.56 0.31
CA GLU A 145 2.35 -5.12 0.31
C GLU A 145 2.59 -4.49 -1.06
N LEU A 146 3.69 -4.86 -1.74
CA LEU A 146 3.95 -4.42 -3.11
C LEU A 146 2.86 -4.88 -4.07
N ALA A 147 2.46 -6.13 -3.97
CA ALA A 147 1.48 -6.73 -4.86
C ALA A 147 0.09 -6.10 -4.74
N HIS A 148 -0.27 -5.50 -3.62
CA HIS A 148 -1.54 -4.79 -3.50
C HIS A 148 -1.66 -3.59 -4.45
N TRP A 149 -0.55 -3.07 -4.91
CA TRP A 149 -0.45 -1.94 -5.84
C TRP A 149 -0.05 -2.35 -7.26
N PHE A 150 0.12 -3.65 -7.47
CA PHE A 150 0.50 -4.20 -8.76
C PHE A 150 -0.74 -4.60 -9.57
N GLU A 151 -0.79 -4.22 -10.83
CA GLU A 151 -1.85 -4.60 -11.75
C GLU A 151 -1.43 -5.82 -12.57
N ASP A 152 -2.27 -6.86 -12.59
CA ASP A 152 -2.08 -8.08 -13.39
C ASP A 152 -3.36 -8.39 -14.16
N PRO A 153 -3.71 -7.55 -15.17
CA PRO A 153 -5.00 -7.61 -15.84
C PRO A 153 -5.24 -8.94 -16.58
N ASP A 154 -4.19 -9.62 -17.01
CA ASP A 154 -4.25 -10.88 -17.75
C ASP A 154 -3.95 -12.13 -16.91
N GLY A 155 -3.56 -11.93 -15.63
CA GLY A 155 -3.21 -13.00 -14.70
C GLY A 155 -1.94 -13.77 -15.07
N ILE A 156 -1.08 -13.23 -15.94
CA ILE A 156 0.18 -13.84 -16.38
C ILE A 156 1.25 -13.68 -15.30
N PHE A 157 1.29 -12.53 -14.64
CA PHE A 157 2.29 -12.22 -13.63
C PHE A 157 2.30 -13.26 -12.51
N ILE A 158 1.15 -13.54 -11.86
CA ILE A 158 1.08 -14.51 -10.76
C ILE A 158 1.48 -15.90 -11.21
N ARG A 159 1.04 -16.33 -12.39
CA ARG A 159 1.42 -17.66 -12.93
C ARG A 159 2.90 -17.76 -13.23
N GLY A 160 3.49 -16.73 -13.82
CA GLY A 160 4.94 -16.63 -14.07
C GLY A 160 5.74 -16.66 -12.76
N LEU A 161 5.33 -15.83 -11.77
CA LEU A 161 5.96 -15.80 -10.45
C LEU A 161 5.91 -17.14 -9.73
N GLN A 162 4.79 -17.85 -9.81
CA GLN A 162 4.66 -19.17 -9.17
C GLN A 162 5.32 -20.29 -9.97
N GLY A 163 5.58 -20.07 -11.26
CA GLY A 163 6.15 -21.04 -12.20
C GLY A 163 7.62 -20.79 -12.54
N ASN A 164 7.92 -20.87 -13.83
CA ASN A 164 9.30 -20.84 -14.33
C ASN A 164 9.92 -19.45 -14.41
N GLU A 165 9.12 -18.39 -14.29
CA GLU A 165 9.56 -16.99 -14.44
C GLU A 165 9.76 -16.29 -13.09
N PHE A 166 9.90 -17.03 -12.00
CA PHE A 166 9.99 -16.49 -10.63
C PHE A 166 10.95 -15.30 -10.52
N ASN A 167 12.17 -15.45 -11.05
CA ASN A 167 13.19 -14.39 -10.93
C ASN A 167 12.82 -13.15 -11.75
N SER A 168 12.27 -13.33 -12.95
CA SER A 168 11.88 -12.20 -13.81
C SER A 168 10.72 -11.44 -13.19
N ARG A 169 9.71 -12.14 -12.68
CA ARG A 169 8.54 -11.51 -12.02
C ARG A 169 8.88 -10.89 -10.67
N LEU A 170 9.81 -11.50 -9.92
CA LEU A 170 10.33 -10.89 -8.70
C LEU A 170 11.09 -9.59 -9.00
N PHE A 171 11.88 -9.57 -10.08
CA PHE A 171 12.61 -8.39 -10.52
C PHE A 171 11.65 -7.27 -11.00
N GLU A 172 10.60 -7.62 -11.70
CA GLU A 172 9.54 -6.70 -12.12
C GLU A 172 8.87 -6.05 -10.90
N LEU A 173 8.48 -6.84 -9.90
CA LEU A 173 7.93 -6.33 -8.65
C LEU A 173 8.91 -5.41 -7.90
N TYR A 174 10.19 -5.76 -7.89
CA TYR A 174 11.25 -4.93 -7.31
C TYR A 174 11.42 -3.60 -8.04
N LEU A 175 11.41 -3.62 -9.39
CA LEU A 175 11.52 -2.39 -10.19
C LEU A 175 10.36 -1.45 -9.93
N GLN A 176 9.14 -1.97 -9.85
CA GLN A 176 7.97 -1.15 -9.53
C GLN A 176 8.13 -0.45 -8.17
N ALA A 177 8.55 -1.19 -7.14
CA ALA A 177 8.84 -0.61 -5.83
C ALA A 177 9.91 0.48 -5.90
N ALA A 178 11.02 0.20 -6.61
CA ALA A 178 12.11 1.14 -6.76
C ALA A 178 11.69 2.42 -7.49
N PHE A 179 10.84 2.32 -8.51
CA PHE A 179 10.33 3.48 -9.23
C PHE A 179 9.41 4.34 -8.35
N TYR A 180 8.55 3.73 -7.55
CA TYR A 180 7.73 4.47 -6.58
C TYR A 180 8.58 5.16 -5.50
N GLU A 181 9.60 4.48 -4.95
CA GLU A 181 10.51 5.09 -3.98
C GLU A 181 11.32 6.27 -4.56
N LEU A 182 11.58 6.24 -5.87
CA LEU A 182 12.26 7.30 -6.60
C LEU A 182 11.33 8.41 -7.10
N ASP A 183 10.07 8.40 -6.68
CA ASP A 183 9.02 9.36 -7.07
C ASP A 183 8.74 9.37 -8.59
N PHE A 184 8.89 8.25 -9.28
CA PHE A 184 8.43 8.11 -10.65
C PHE A 184 6.93 7.81 -10.70
N ILE A 185 6.28 8.39 -11.70
CA ILE A 185 4.93 8.02 -12.11
C ILE A 185 5.06 6.92 -13.16
N ILE A 186 4.41 5.79 -12.92
CA ILE A 186 4.41 4.64 -13.85
C ILE A 186 3.13 4.72 -14.67
N ASP A 187 3.26 4.78 -15.99
CA ASP A 187 2.12 4.75 -16.92
C ASP A 187 1.97 3.33 -17.47
N HIS A 188 0.85 2.70 -17.14
CA HIS A 188 0.46 1.36 -17.60
C HIS A 188 -0.49 1.39 -18.81
N SER A 189 -0.71 2.54 -19.44
CA SER A 189 -1.64 2.67 -20.58
C SER A 189 -1.19 1.93 -21.85
N HIS A 190 0.06 1.52 -21.91
CA HIS A 190 0.65 0.82 -23.04
C HIS A 190 1.11 -0.59 -22.66
N PRO A 191 0.83 -1.61 -23.49
CA PRO A 191 1.26 -2.98 -23.22
C PRO A 191 2.78 -3.21 -23.34
N GLN A 192 3.50 -2.27 -23.95
CA GLN A 192 4.96 -2.27 -24.08
C GLN A 192 5.49 -0.84 -24.23
N PRO A 193 6.61 -0.47 -23.61
CA PRO A 193 7.41 -1.27 -22.67
C PRO A 193 6.69 -1.52 -21.34
N ASP A 194 7.15 -2.49 -20.52
CA ASP A 194 6.56 -2.82 -19.21
C ASP A 194 6.49 -1.61 -18.27
N TYR A 195 7.38 -0.63 -18.45
CA TYR A 195 7.40 0.61 -17.67
C TYR A 195 7.60 1.81 -18.59
N LEU A 196 6.62 2.69 -18.61
CA LEU A 196 6.75 4.04 -19.14
C LEU A 196 6.79 5.00 -17.94
N LEU A 197 7.95 5.62 -17.72
CA LEU A 197 8.22 6.41 -16.53
C LEU A 197 8.21 7.90 -16.83
N SER A 198 7.54 8.67 -15.99
CA SER A 198 7.67 10.12 -15.94
C SER A 198 8.05 10.55 -14.53
N LYS A 199 8.78 11.65 -14.38
CA LYS A 199 9.09 12.25 -13.10
C LYS A 199 8.38 13.57 -13.02
N GLY A 200 7.61 13.76 -11.95
CA GLY A 200 7.02 15.06 -11.64
C GLY A 200 8.14 16.10 -11.51
N GLY A 201 7.99 17.23 -12.18
CA GLY A 201 8.93 18.35 -12.16
C GLY A 201 8.85 19.12 -10.84
#